data_ff5b4b5dd969e09b9f18acbf36f8e47d
#
_entry.id   ff5b4b5dd969e09b9f18acbf36f8e47d
#
_cell.length_a   1.000
_cell.length_b   1.000
_cell.length_c   1.000
_cell.angle_alpha   90.00
_cell.angle_beta   90.00
_cell.angle_gamma   90.00
#
_symmetry.space_group_name_H-M   'P 1'
#
loop_
_entity.id
_entity.type
_entity.pdbx_description
1 polymer ?
#
loop_
_entity_poly.entity_id
_entity_poly.type
_entity_poly.pdbx_seq_one_letter_code
_entity_poly.pdbx_strand_id
1 'polypeptide(L)'
;MFRHTVEDPNFILFRGFDDEFWVPHSRHTTVLREDIEAVPELKILASSPEAGIYAVKTDQGRQIFLMGHAEYDRDTLRNEYIRDLTAGADIRVPKNYFPGDDPSRKPAVTWRSCAHLLYSNWLNYFVYQTSPYNIRDIERGIRTDD
;
A
#
# COMPACT_ATOMS: atom_id res chain seq x y z
N MET A 1 -0.52 6.74 10.40
CA MET A 1 -1.24 7.08 9.13
C MET A 1 -0.62 8.33 8.54
N PHE A 2 -0.32 8.30 7.24
CA PHE A 2 0.27 9.47 6.59
C PHE A 2 -0.42 9.74 5.26
N ARG A 3 -0.49 11.03 4.90
CA ARG A 3 -1.03 11.48 3.63
C ARG A 3 0.09 11.43 2.58
N HIS A 4 -0.22 10.88 1.42
CA HIS A 4 0.69 10.72 0.29
C HIS A 4 0.14 11.46 -0.91
N THR A 5 1.03 11.90 -1.78
CA THR A 5 0.72 12.52 -3.08
C THR A 5 1.15 11.57 -4.19
N VAL A 6 0.34 11.44 -5.22
CA VAL A 6 0.70 10.72 -6.45
C VAL A 6 1.66 11.60 -7.27
N GLU A 7 2.88 11.11 -7.54
CA GLU A 7 3.90 11.81 -8.34
C GLU A 7 3.81 11.48 -9.83
N ASP A 8 3.35 10.26 -10.17
CA ASP A 8 3.09 9.87 -11.55
C ASP A 8 1.61 9.48 -11.75
N PRO A 9 0.72 10.46 -12.00
CA PRO A 9 -0.71 10.22 -12.16
C PRO A 9 -1.06 9.44 -13.43
N ASN A 10 -0.13 9.36 -14.39
CA ASN A 10 -0.33 8.60 -15.62
C ASN A 10 0.01 7.12 -15.46
N PHE A 11 0.63 6.72 -14.36
CA PHE A 11 0.92 5.31 -14.14
C PHE A 11 -0.35 4.55 -13.75
N ILE A 12 -0.67 3.53 -14.53
CA ILE A 12 -1.96 2.81 -14.49
C ILE A 12 -2.33 2.26 -13.11
N LEU A 13 -1.35 2.00 -12.24
CA LEU A 13 -1.58 1.53 -10.88
C LEU A 13 -2.41 2.51 -10.05
N PHE A 14 -2.26 3.82 -10.30
CA PHE A 14 -2.98 4.90 -9.59
C PHE A 14 -4.23 5.39 -10.34
N ARG A 15 -4.68 4.63 -11.32
CA ARG A 15 -5.91 4.98 -12.03
C ARG A 15 -7.10 5.05 -11.07
N GLY A 16 -7.77 6.22 -11.05
CA GLY A 16 -8.92 6.49 -10.19
C GLY A 16 -8.57 6.93 -8.77
N PHE A 17 -7.29 7.09 -8.46
CA PHE A 17 -6.86 7.73 -7.22
C PHE A 17 -7.15 9.23 -7.25
N ASP A 18 -7.42 9.78 -6.07
CA ASP A 18 -7.32 11.22 -5.85
C ASP A 18 -5.85 11.65 -5.85
N ASP A 19 -5.58 12.96 -5.97
CA ASP A 19 -4.20 13.50 -5.93
C ASP A 19 -3.50 13.18 -4.61
N GLU A 20 -4.27 13.06 -3.53
CA GLU A 20 -3.80 12.71 -2.20
C GLU A 20 -4.59 11.54 -1.60
N PHE A 21 -3.90 10.66 -0.87
CA PHE A 21 -4.50 9.50 -0.23
C PHE A 21 -3.80 9.13 1.08
N TRP A 22 -4.48 8.39 1.95
CA TRP A 22 -3.94 7.97 3.24
C TRP A 22 -3.47 6.52 3.21
N VAL A 23 -2.32 6.24 3.86
CA VAL A 23 -1.79 4.88 4.02
C VAL A 23 -1.24 4.68 5.44
N PRO A 24 -1.51 3.50 6.06
CA PRO A 24 -0.81 3.08 7.28
C PRO A 24 0.67 2.80 7.01
N HIS A 25 1.52 3.16 7.94
CA HIS A 25 2.93 2.76 7.97
C HIS A 25 3.28 2.15 9.32
N SER A 26 4.02 1.05 9.29
CA SER A 26 4.59 0.39 10.46
C SER A 26 6.00 -0.07 10.10
N ARG A 27 6.99 0.77 10.38
CA ARG A 27 8.39 0.47 10.05
C ARG A 27 9.35 1.27 10.92
N HIS A 28 10.53 0.71 11.19
CA HIS A 28 11.62 1.35 11.91
C HIS A 28 12.71 1.92 11.00
N THR A 29 12.65 1.61 9.70
CA THR A 29 13.61 2.08 8.68
C THR A 29 12.91 2.79 7.55
N THR A 30 13.64 3.58 6.81
CA THR A 30 13.11 4.24 5.60
C THR A 30 14.13 4.14 4.47
N VAL A 31 13.64 4.24 3.25
CA VAL A 31 14.46 4.42 2.06
C VAL A 31 14.48 5.91 1.73
N LEU A 32 15.63 6.47 1.53
CA LEU A 32 15.78 7.88 1.22
C LEU A 32 15.48 8.14 -0.27
N ARG A 33 14.96 9.32 -0.57
CA ARG A 33 14.64 9.72 -1.94
C ARG A 33 15.89 9.72 -2.83
N GLU A 34 16.97 10.28 -2.31
CA GLU A 34 18.26 10.33 -2.99
C GLU A 34 18.82 8.96 -3.37
N ASP A 35 18.57 7.93 -2.54
CA ASP A 35 19.01 6.56 -2.83
C ASP A 35 18.23 5.96 -4.01
N ILE A 36 16.94 6.26 -4.11
CA ILE A 36 16.12 5.82 -5.25
C ILE A 36 16.49 6.60 -6.51
N GLU A 37 16.64 7.92 -6.42
CA GLU A 37 16.97 8.78 -7.55
C GLU A 37 18.39 8.52 -8.10
N ALA A 38 19.28 7.95 -7.28
CA ALA A 38 20.61 7.52 -7.72
C ALA A 38 20.59 6.26 -8.63
N VAL A 39 19.46 5.54 -8.68
CA VAL A 39 19.28 4.34 -9.50
C VAL A 39 18.41 4.67 -10.71
N PRO A 40 18.99 4.80 -11.93
CA PRO A 40 18.25 5.28 -13.11
C PRO A 40 17.05 4.42 -13.51
N GLU A 41 17.07 3.13 -13.15
CA GLU A 41 16.00 2.17 -13.45
C GLU A 41 14.81 2.29 -12.49
N LEU A 42 14.90 3.09 -11.42
CA LEU A 42 13.85 3.26 -10.46
C LEU A 42 13.12 4.59 -10.65
N LYS A 43 11.80 4.56 -10.48
CA LYS A 43 10.93 5.75 -10.53
C LYS A 43 10.01 5.80 -9.35
N ILE A 44 9.99 6.95 -8.66
CA ILE A 44 9.07 7.20 -7.56
C ILE A 44 7.69 7.47 -8.15
N LEU A 45 6.68 6.83 -7.59
CA LEU A 45 5.29 6.93 -8.04
C LEU A 45 4.42 7.74 -7.07
N ALA A 46 4.72 7.64 -5.78
CA ALA A 46 4.01 8.37 -4.73
C ALA A 46 4.88 8.52 -3.49
N SER A 47 4.72 9.63 -2.78
CA SER A 47 5.44 9.92 -1.55
C SER A 47 4.64 10.77 -0.57
N SER A 48 5.18 10.92 0.64
CA SER A 48 4.68 11.76 1.71
C SER A 48 5.79 12.65 2.25
N PRO A 49 5.53 13.93 2.55
CA PRO A 49 6.50 14.80 3.22
C PRO A 49 6.94 14.26 4.60
N GLU A 50 6.05 13.51 5.27
CA GLU A 50 6.30 12.99 6.63
C GLU A 50 6.78 11.54 6.64
N ALA A 51 6.21 10.69 5.79
CA ALA A 51 6.54 9.26 5.75
C ALA A 51 7.58 8.91 4.67
N GLY A 52 8.00 9.86 3.82
CA GLY A 52 8.92 9.60 2.72
C GLY A 52 8.27 8.82 1.58
N ILE A 53 9.05 8.00 0.88
CA ILE A 53 8.59 7.28 -0.30
C ILE A 53 7.55 6.22 0.08
N TYR A 54 6.48 6.15 -0.73
CA TYR A 54 5.44 5.13 -0.61
C TYR A 54 5.55 4.07 -1.70
N ALA A 55 5.66 4.49 -2.95
CA ALA A 55 5.65 3.58 -4.08
C ALA A 55 6.76 3.88 -5.08
N VAL A 56 7.44 2.84 -5.51
CA VAL A 56 8.53 2.88 -6.51
C VAL A 56 8.29 1.78 -7.53
N LYS A 57 8.64 2.02 -8.78
CA LYS A 57 8.65 1.00 -9.83
C LYS A 57 9.99 0.91 -10.54
N THR A 58 10.27 -0.24 -11.16
CA THR A 58 11.32 -0.32 -12.18
C THR A 58 10.85 0.32 -13.49
N ASP A 59 11.78 0.73 -14.34
CA ASP A 59 11.48 1.32 -15.66
C ASP A 59 10.50 0.49 -16.49
N GLN A 60 10.71 -0.83 -16.50
CA GLN A 60 9.85 -1.76 -17.22
C GLN A 60 8.48 -1.99 -16.53
N GLY A 61 8.27 -1.45 -15.34
CA GLY A 61 7.03 -1.57 -14.58
C GLY A 61 6.69 -2.98 -14.09
N ARG A 62 7.62 -3.94 -14.21
CA ARG A 62 7.40 -5.33 -13.76
C ARG A 62 7.56 -5.53 -12.26
N GLN A 63 8.32 -4.66 -11.62
CA GLN A 63 8.52 -4.68 -10.17
C GLN A 63 7.98 -3.37 -9.59
N ILE A 64 7.16 -3.51 -8.58
CA ILE A 64 6.55 -2.41 -7.83
C ILE A 64 6.82 -2.66 -6.37
N PHE A 65 7.36 -1.66 -5.69
CA PHE A 65 7.70 -1.70 -4.27
C PHE A 65 6.80 -0.72 -3.52
N LEU A 66 6.09 -1.22 -2.52
CA LEU A 66 5.22 -0.43 -1.65
C LEU A 66 5.80 -0.40 -0.23
N MET A 67 5.99 0.80 0.33
CA MET A 67 6.63 1.01 1.62
C MET A 67 5.62 1.20 2.76
N GLY A 68 4.34 1.15 2.47
CA GLY A 68 3.25 1.26 3.43
C GLY A 68 2.27 0.09 3.30
N HIS A 69 1.35 -0.01 4.24
CA HIS A 69 0.49 -1.16 4.45
C HIS A 69 -0.97 -0.86 4.06
N ALA A 70 -1.24 -0.78 2.75
CA ALA A 70 -2.60 -0.58 2.25
C ALA A 70 -3.54 -1.76 2.62
N GLU A 71 -2.99 -2.96 2.83
CA GLU A 71 -3.71 -4.18 3.19
C GLU A 71 -4.20 -4.24 4.64
N TYR A 72 -3.77 -3.34 5.51
CA TYR A 72 -4.11 -3.39 6.93
C TYR A 72 -5.62 -3.28 7.18
N ASP A 73 -6.12 -4.15 8.02
CA ASP A 73 -7.43 -4.01 8.64
C ASP A 73 -7.43 -2.89 9.69
N ARG A 74 -8.64 -2.49 10.11
CA ARG A 74 -8.83 -1.41 11.08
C ARG A 74 -7.93 -1.51 12.30
N ASP A 75 -7.82 -2.70 12.88
CA ASP A 75 -7.18 -2.89 14.18
C ASP A 75 -5.74 -3.44 14.07
N THR A 76 -5.23 -3.68 12.88
CA THR A 76 -3.88 -4.25 12.68
C THR A 76 -2.82 -3.38 13.35
N LEU A 77 -2.73 -2.11 13.01
CA LEU A 77 -1.74 -1.19 13.58
C LEU A 77 -1.97 -0.94 15.08
N ARG A 78 -3.22 -0.98 15.55
CA ARG A 78 -3.54 -0.94 16.98
C ARG A 78 -2.97 -2.15 17.73
N ASN A 79 -3.15 -3.33 17.15
CA ASN A 79 -2.66 -4.58 17.76
C ASN A 79 -1.13 -4.60 17.80
N GLU A 80 -0.46 -4.11 16.76
CA GLU A 80 1.00 -3.93 16.76
C GLU A 80 1.44 -2.95 17.86
N TYR A 81 0.79 -1.80 17.96
CA TYR A 81 1.08 -0.82 19.00
C TYR A 81 0.92 -1.39 20.42
N ILE A 82 -0.19 -2.12 20.69
CA ILE A 82 -0.43 -2.76 22.00
C ILE A 82 0.60 -3.85 22.28
N ARG A 83 0.92 -4.67 21.28
CA ARG A 83 1.97 -5.72 21.39
C ARG A 83 3.30 -5.11 21.82
N ASP A 84 3.72 -4.05 21.16
CA ASP A 84 5.04 -3.44 21.38
C ASP A 84 5.10 -2.70 22.71
N LEU A 85 4.02 -2.03 23.13
CA LEU A 85 3.88 -1.48 24.48
C LEU A 85 3.98 -2.56 25.55
N THR A 86 3.31 -3.69 25.35
CA THR A 86 3.30 -4.81 26.30
C THR A 86 4.69 -5.45 26.39
N ALA A 87 5.43 -5.44 25.30
CA ALA A 87 6.83 -5.89 25.26
C ALA A 87 7.82 -4.90 25.88
N GLY A 88 7.36 -3.72 26.33
CA GLY A 88 8.20 -2.69 26.93
C GLY A 88 9.01 -1.88 25.92
N ALA A 89 8.63 -1.88 24.65
CA ALA A 89 9.26 -1.07 23.63
C ALA A 89 8.94 0.42 23.81
N ASP A 90 9.92 1.28 23.60
CA ASP A 90 9.74 2.75 23.59
C ASP A 90 9.12 3.17 22.24
N ILE A 91 7.81 3.06 22.13
CA ILE A 91 7.06 3.40 20.93
C ILE A 91 6.08 4.54 21.20
N ARG A 92 5.81 5.30 20.15
CA ARG A 92 4.83 6.38 20.19
C ARG A 92 3.47 5.90 19.70
N VAL A 93 2.41 6.60 20.12
CA VAL A 93 1.08 6.42 19.55
C VAL A 93 1.15 6.60 18.03
N PRO A 94 0.58 5.67 17.25
CA PRO A 94 0.56 5.80 15.79
C PRO A 94 -0.12 7.09 15.34
N LYS A 95 0.66 8.00 14.75
CA LYS A 95 0.23 9.34 14.35
C LYS A 95 -0.95 9.28 13.37
N ASN A 96 -1.98 10.10 13.57
CA ASN A 96 -3.17 10.24 12.73
C ASN A 96 -3.98 8.94 12.55
N TYR A 97 -3.76 7.94 13.37
CA TYR A 97 -4.47 6.67 13.27
C TYR A 97 -5.69 6.59 14.18
N PHE A 98 -5.51 7.03 15.41
CA PHE A 98 -6.63 7.20 16.34
C PHE A 98 -7.22 8.61 16.20
N PRO A 99 -8.54 8.81 16.32
CA PRO A 99 -9.11 10.14 16.32
C PRO A 99 -8.52 11.01 17.45
N GLY A 100 -7.84 12.12 17.06
CA GLY A 100 -7.13 13.00 17.98
C GLY A 100 -5.89 12.36 18.63
N ASP A 101 -5.32 11.33 17.98
CA ASP A 101 -4.19 10.55 18.50
C ASP A 101 -4.45 9.92 19.89
N ASP A 102 -5.72 9.71 20.24
CA ASP A 102 -6.14 9.09 21.49
C ASP A 102 -6.31 7.57 21.31
N PRO A 103 -5.42 6.72 21.87
CA PRO A 103 -5.44 5.27 21.69
C PRO A 103 -6.64 4.58 22.38
N SER A 104 -7.39 5.28 23.23
CA SER A 104 -8.63 4.76 23.81
C SER A 104 -9.80 4.77 22.81
N ARG A 105 -9.70 5.55 21.74
CA ARG A 105 -10.73 5.71 20.71
C ARG A 105 -10.55 4.68 19.59
N LYS A 106 -11.68 4.30 18.98
CA LYS A 106 -11.67 3.36 17.86
C LYS A 106 -11.03 4.02 16.62
N PRO A 107 -10.08 3.35 15.95
CA PRO A 107 -9.46 3.87 14.74
C PRO A 107 -10.46 4.13 13.61
N ALA A 108 -10.25 5.21 12.87
CA ALA A 108 -11.03 5.52 11.67
C ALA A 108 -10.31 4.98 10.43
N VAL A 109 -11.01 4.15 9.63
CA VAL A 109 -10.44 3.64 8.37
C VAL A 109 -10.63 4.68 7.27
N THR A 110 -9.52 5.24 6.78
CA THR A 110 -9.50 6.27 5.73
C THR A 110 -8.70 5.85 4.49
N TRP A 111 -8.18 4.62 4.45
CA TRP A 111 -7.33 4.11 3.37
C TRP A 111 -7.93 2.99 2.53
N ARG A 112 -9.06 2.40 2.94
CA ARG A 112 -9.61 1.19 2.32
C ARG A 112 -10.02 1.38 0.86
N SER A 113 -10.58 2.52 0.49
CA SER A 113 -10.98 2.81 -0.89
C SER A 113 -9.77 2.84 -1.82
N CYS A 114 -8.70 3.54 -1.43
CA CYS A 114 -7.45 3.59 -2.19
C CYS A 114 -6.77 2.22 -2.23
N ALA A 115 -6.79 1.47 -1.13
CA ALA A 115 -6.29 0.10 -1.11
C ALA A 115 -7.01 -0.81 -2.11
N HIS A 116 -8.34 -0.75 -2.17
CA HIS A 116 -9.12 -1.51 -3.15
C HIS A 116 -8.78 -1.11 -4.59
N LEU A 117 -8.64 0.19 -4.87
CA LEU A 117 -8.21 0.66 -6.19
C LEU A 117 -6.81 0.15 -6.54
N LEU A 118 -5.86 0.25 -5.61
CA LEU A 118 -4.49 -0.21 -5.79
C LEU A 118 -4.45 -1.68 -6.22
N TYR A 119 -5.07 -2.56 -5.42
CA TYR A 119 -5.07 -3.99 -5.69
C TYR A 119 -5.91 -4.36 -6.91
N SER A 120 -7.03 -3.70 -7.15
CA SER A 120 -7.84 -3.91 -8.36
C SER A 120 -7.08 -3.50 -9.62
N ASN A 121 -6.39 -2.37 -9.61
CA ASN A 121 -5.56 -1.93 -10.72
C ASN A 121 -4.38 -2.89 -10.94
N TRP A 122 -3.71 -3.33 -9.86
CA TRP A 122 -2.63 -4.29 -9.97
C TRP A 122 -3.11 -5.62 -10.58
N LEU A 123 -4.20 -6.18 -10.08
CA LEU A 123 -4.77 -7.43 -10.62
C LEU A 123 -5.16 -7.26 -12.10
N ASN A 124 -5.88 -6.18 -12.44
CA ASN A 124 -6.39 -6.00 -13.79
C ASN A 124 -5.29 -5.72 -14.81
N TYR A 125 -4.30 -4.87 -14.48
CA TYR A 125 -3.35 -4.37 -15.46
C TYR A 125 -1.98 -5.06 -15.41
N PHE A 126 -1.61 -5.66 -14.29
CA PHE A 126 -0.30 -6.32 -14.14
C PHE A 126 -0.39 -7.84 -14.02
N VAL A 127 -1.52 -8.38 -13.57
CA VAL A 127 -1.71 -9.83 -13.46
C VAL A 127 -2.50 -10.36 -14.64
N TYR A 128 -3.76 -9.94 -14.81
CA TYR A 128 -4.62 -10.53 -15.83
C TYR A 128 -4.20 -10.20 -17.27
N GLN A 129 -3.71 -8.98 -17.52
CA GLN A 129 -3.32 -8.58 -18.89
C GLN A 129 -1.93 -9.07 -19.29
N THR A 130 -1.06 -9.41 -18.34
CA THR A 130 0.32 -9.83 -18.63
C THR A 130 0.54 -11.33 -18.45
N SER A 131 -0.37 -12.03 -17.77
CA SER A 131 -0.29 -13.48 -17.61
C SER A 131 -0.71 -14.17 -18.92
N PRO A 132 0.06 -15.16 -19.42
CA PRO A 132 -0.32 -15.96 -20.58
C PRO A 132 -1.48 -16.87 -20.18
N TYR A 133 -2.70 -16.34 -20.30
CA TYR A 133 -3.90 -17.04 -19.91
C TYR A 133 -4.82 -17.26 -21.12
N ASN A 134 -5.12 -18.52 -21.43
CA ASN A 134 -6.06 -18.88 -22.47
C ASN A 134 -7.33 -19.50 -21.82
N ILE A 135 -8.42 -18.77 -21.88
CA ILE A 135 -9.70 -19.21 -21.31
C ILE A 135 -10.20 -20.56 -21.89
N ARG A 136 -9.72 -20.92 -23.09
CA ARG A 136 -10.07 -22.19 -23.74
C ARG A 136 -9.38 -23.39 -23.13
N ASP A 137 -8.27 -23.16 -22.40
CA ASP A 137 -7.48 -24.20 -21.74
C ASP A 137 -8.03 -24.53 -20.34
N ILE A 138 -9.03 -23.81 -19.86
CA ILE A 138 -9.80 -24.22 -18.67
C ILE A 138 -10.60 -25.45 -19.07
N GLU A 139 -10.14 -26.63 -18.67
CA GLU A 139 -10.97 -27.81 -18.70
C GLU A 139 -12.24 -27.55 -17.89
N ARG A 140 -13.41 -27.81 -18.52
CA ARG A 140 -14.72 -27.68 -17.88
C ARG A 140 -14.86 -28.76 -16.81
N GLY A 141 -14.28 -28.53 -15.66
CA GLY A 141 -14.25 -29.47 -14.54
C GLY A 141 -14.89 -28.88 -13.28
N ILE A 142 -16.06 -28.25 -13.39
CA ILE A 142 -17.00 -28.26 -12.27
C ILE A 142 -17.94 -29.43 -12.54
N ARG A 143 -17.55 -30.64 -12.15
CA ARG A 143 -18.51 -31.68 -11.89
C ARG A 143 -19.24 -31.27 -10.61
N THR A 144 -20.45 -30.80 -10.74
CA THR A 144 -21.44 -30.91 -9.67
C THR A 144 -21.77 -32.40 -9.60
N ASP A 145 -21.09 -33.14 -8.76
CA ASP A 145 -21.57 -34.45 -8.38
C ASP A 145 -22.80 -34.23 -7.50
N ASP A 146 -23.93 -34.71 -8.00
CA ASP A 146 -25.25 -34.78 -7.34
C ASP A 146 -25.20 -35.51 -5.99
#